data_a1d6779f55e92ffd5b9129df4cf25882
#
_entry.id   a1d6779f55e92ffd5b9129df4cf25882
#
_cell.length_a   1.000
_cell.length_b   1.000
_cell.length_c   1.000
_cell.angle_alpha   90.00
_cell.angle_beta   90.00
_cell.angle_gamma   90.00
#
_symmetry.space_group_name_H-M   'P 1'
#
loop_
_entity.id
_entity.type
_entity.pdbx_description
1 polymer ?
#
loop_
_entity_poly.entity_id
_entity_poly.type
_entity_poly.pdbx_seq_one_letter_code
_entity_poly.pdbx_strand_id
1 'polypeptide(L)'
;MSSELQQVTHIDNVRLGDDEKSVVIIDQTQLPNRTVYLTLRTPQEMYDAIKLLQVRGAPAIGICAGYSIYALARQWDITDYAAFAEKFHEAKEYLNSSRPTAVNLSWALNRMEDVVKRSSGKSVAEVLDLLGKECRAIHQEDIEMCRKISEYGLSLIKDGDGILTHCNAGPLATSRYGTALGPLFLGKEKGMEFHVFSDETRPLLQGARLTSYELQKAGIDVTLICDNMA
;
A
#
# COMPACT_ATOMS: atom_id res chain seq x y z
N MET A 1 -9.83 7.34 -21.66
CA MET A 1 -9.66 7.38 -20.18
C MET A 1 -9.35 8.81 -19.78
N SER A 2 -10.08 9.42 -18.83
CA SER A 2 -9.77 10.78 -18.38
C SER A 2 -8.43 10.77 -17.65
N SER A 3 -7.66 11.87 -17.76
CA SER A 3 -6.37 12.01 -17.05
C SER A 3 -6.55 11.92 -15.52
N GLU A 4 -7.70 12.31 -15.01
CA GLU A 4 -8.04 12.27 -13.59
C GLU A 4 -8.21 10.85 -13.06
N LEU A 5 -8.90 9.98 -13.79
CA LEU A 5 -9.07 8.57 -13.43
C LEU A 5 -7.71 7.84 -13.39
N GLN A 6 -6.84 8.10 -14.37
CA GLN A 6 -5.47 7.55 -14.37
C GLN A 6 -4.65 8.01 -13.16
N GLN A 7 -4.79 9.27 -12.75
CA GLN A 7 -4.09 9.81 -11.58
C GLN A 7 -4.47 9.10 -10.28
N VAL A 8 -5.69 8.56 -10.18
CA VAL A 8 -6.14 7.82 -9.00
C VAL A 8 -5.80 6.34 -9.08
N THR A 9 -6.13 5.69 -10.20
CA THR A 9 -5.96 4.22 -10.33
C THR A 9 -4.50 3.79 -10.47
N HIS A 10 -3.61 4.73 -10.87
CA HIS A 10 -2.17 4.49 -11.02
C HIS A 10 -1.33 5.28 -10.01
N ILE A 11 -1.93 5.68 -8.90
CA ILE A 11 -1.21 6.40 -7.85
C ILE A 11 -0.18 5.47 -7.18
N ASP A 12 1.08 5.91 -7.19
CA ASP A 12 2.13 5.23 -6.45
C ASP A 12 2.13 5.75 -5.01
N ASN A 13 1.17 5.27 -4.20
CA ASN A 13 1.02 5.64 -2.79
C ASN A 13 2.20 5.19 -1.93
N VAL A 14 2.88 4.11 -2.35
CA VAL A 14 4.13 3.60 -1.77
C VAL A 14 5.03 3.17 -2.92
N ARG A 15 6.24 3.69 -2.99
CA ARG A 15 7.24 3.27 -3.97
C ARG A 15 8.64 3.28 -3.39
N LEU A 16 9.51 2.48 -3.97
CA LEU A 16 10.94 2.55 -3.69
C LEU A 16 11.50 3.86 -4.29
N GLY A 17 12.41 4.52 -3.58
CA GLY A 17 13.11 5.67 -4.13
C GLY A 17 14.06 5.27 -5.25
N ASP A 18 14.37 6.21 -6.15
CA ASP A 18 15.24 5.96 -7.31
C ASP A 18 16.69 5.57 -6.90
N ASP A 19 17.09 5.96 -5.67
CA ASP A 19 18.36 5.60 -5.06
C ASP A 19 18.38 4.21 -4.44
N GLU A 20 17.24 3.51 -4.42
CA GLU A 20 17.00 2.23 -3.72
C GLU A 20 17.36 2.24 -2.22
N LYS A 21 17.56 3.40 -1.64
CA LYS A 21 17.93 3.62 -0.23
C LYS A 21 16.88 4.40 0.54
N SER A 22 15.72 4.63 -0.07
CA SER A 22 14.61 5.35 0.52
C SER A 22 13.28 4.77 0.07
N VAL A 23 12.22 5.07 0.81
CA VAL A 23 10.85 4.76 0.45
C VAL A 23 10.06 6.05 0.36
N VAL A 24 9.31 6.24 -0.72
CA VAL A 24 8.44 7.39 -0.91
C VAL A 24 7.01 6.96 -0.67
N ILE A 25 6.31 7.70 0.20
CA ILE A 25 4.90 7.45 0.52
C ILE A 25 4.06 8.73 0.37
N ILE A 26 2.76 8.55 0.19
CA ILE A 26 1.80 9.64 0.42
C ILE A 26 1.46 9.67 1.90
N ASP A 27 1.62 10.83 2.54
CA ASP A 27 1.15 11.03 3.91
C ASP A 27 -0.39 11.08 3.93
N GLN A 28 -1.02 9.95 4.22
CA GLN A 28 -2.47 9.83 4.24
C GLN A 28 -3.13 10.57 5.41
N THR A 29 -2.36 11.06 6.39
CA THR A 29 -2.88 11.89 7.48
C THR A 29 -3.23 13.29 7.01
N GLN A 30 -2.65 13.75 5.89
CA GLN A 30 -2.92 15.06 5.29
C GLN A 30 -4.09 15.06 4.30
N LEU A 31 -4.52 13.88 3.86
CA LEU A 31 -5.67 13.74 2.95
C LEU A 31 -7.01 14.00 3.68
N PRO A 32 -8.00 14.58 3.00
CA PRO A 32 -8.03 14.98 1.59
C PRO A 32 -7.46 16.37 1.31
N ASN A 33 -7.08 17.13 2.35
CA ASN A 33 -6.77 18.56 2.23
C ASN A 33 -5.48 18.84 1.44
N ARG A 34 -4.48 17.96 1.59
CA ARG A 34 -3.17 18.09 0.93
C ARG A 34 -2.64 16.73 0.52
N THR A 35 -2.09 16.64 -0.69
CA THR A 35 -1.30 15.48 -1.11
C THR A 35 0.16 15.80 -0.84
N VAL A 36 0.73 15.16 0.18
CA VAL A 36 2.12 15.35 0.61
C VAL A 36 2.87 14.05 0.42
N TYR A 37 4.02 14.10 -0.25
CA TYR A 37 4.92 12.97 -0.38
C TYR A 37 6.02 13.07 0.66
N LEU A 38 6.27 11.98 1.38
CA LEU A 38 7.38 11.84 2.33
C LEU A 38 8.41 10.88 1.76
N THR A 39 9.69 11.21 1.92
CA THR A 39 10.80 10.32 1.58
C THR A 39 11.43 9.82 2.87
N LEU A 40 11.22 8.54 3.15
CA LEU A 40 11.67 7.87 4.37
C LEU A 40 13.05 7.27 4.13
N ARG A 41 14.03 7.59 4.97
CA ARG A 41 15.43 7.15 4.82
C ARG A 41 15.96 6.41 6.02
N THR A 42 15.42 6.69 7.20
CA THR A 42 15.89 6.14 8.46
C THR A 42 14.93 5.08 9.01
N PRO A 43 15.42 4.14 9.85
CA PRO A 43 14.55 3.18 10.52
C PRO A 43 13.41 3.85 11.29
N GLN A 44 13.70 4.99 11.96
CA GLN A 44 12.72 5.72 12.74
C GLN A 44 11.61 6.32 11.87
N GLU A 45 11.96 6.96 10.74
CA GLU A 45 10.96 7.52 9.82
C GLU A 45 10.05 6.43 9.25
N MET A 46 10.60 5.26 8.89
CA MET A 46 9.84 4.12 8.39
C MET A 46 8.92 3.52 9.46
N TYR A 47 9.40 3.41 10.69
CA TYR A 47 8.62 2.99 11.84
C TYR A 47 7.46 3.96 12.11
N ASP A 48 7.74 5.25 12.18
CA ASP A 48 6.75 6.28 12.48
C ASP A 48 5.69 6.39 11.37
N ALA A 49 6.08 6.26 10.11
CA ALA A 49 5.15 6.27 8.98
C ALA A 49 4.06 5.21 9.12
N ILE A 50 4.42 4.00 9.59
CA ILE A 50 3.47 2.90 9.83
C ILE A 50 2.69 3.13 11.12
N LYS A 51 3.37 3.50 12.21
CA LYS A 51 2.76 3.69 13.53
C LYS A 51 1.76 4.82 13.56
N LEU A 52 2.07 5.95 12.93
CA LEU A 52 1.26 7.16 12.89
C LEU A 52 0.23 7.17 11.75
N LEU A 53 0.08 6.04 11.03
CA LEU A 53 -0.87 5.90 9.93
C LEU A 53 -0.62 6.85 8.74
N GLN A 54 0.62 7.33 8.57
CA GLN A 54 1.01 8.06 7.37
C GLN A 54 0.93 7.15 6.13
N VAL A 55 1.27 5.87 6.29
CA VAL A 55 0.89 4.78 5.40
C VAL A 55 -0.08 3.85 6.13
N ARG A 56 -1.20 3.51 5.51
CA ARG A 56 -2.25 2.67 6.07
C ARG A 56 -2.93 1.83 4.97
N GLY A 57 -3.74 0.83 5.42
CA GLY A 57 -4.27 -0.23 4.55
C GLY A 57 -3.33 -1.43 4.56
N ALA A 58 -3.92 -2.63 4.75
CA ALA A 58 -3.11 -3.83 4.97
C ALA A 58 -2.10 -4.11 3.83
N PRO A 59 -2.49 -4.08 2.53
CA PRO A 59 -1.53 -4.28 1.45
C PRO A 59 -0.47 -3.18 1.36
N ALA A 60 -0.86 -1.91 1.46
CA ALA A 60 0.07 -0.78 1.39
C ALA A 60 1.12 -0.82 2.52
N ILE A 61 0.72 -1.25 3.74
CA ILE A 61 1.66 -1.45 4.86
C ILE A 61 2.65 -2.58 4.54
N GLY A 62 2.20 -3.69 3.97
CA GLY A 62 3.07 -4.81 3.57
C GLY A 62 4.08 -4.40 2.50
N ILE A 63 3.64 -3.68 1.48
CA ILE A 63 4.51 -3.14 0.43
C ILE A 63 5.53 -2.16 1.02
N CYS A 64 5.07 -1.23 1.87
CA CYS A 64 5.94 -0.29 2.57
C CYS A 64 7.00 -1.02 3.40
N ALA A 65 6.62 -2.04 4.14
CA ALA A 65 7.53 -2.85 4.95
C ALA A 65 8.59 -3.56 4.11
N GLY A 66 8.19 -4.20 3.00
CA GLY A 66 9.11 -4.86 2.06
C GLY A 66 10.13 -3.88 1.47
N TYR A 67 9.68 -2.72 1.02
CA TYR A 67 10.58 -1.68 0.53
C TYR A 67 11.45 -1.06 1.62
N SER A 68 10.90 -0.84 2.82
CA SER A 68 11.63 -0.24 3.95
C SER A 68 12.80 -1.11 4.37
N ILE A 69 12.58 -2.40 4.63
CA ILE A 69 13.66 -3.30 5.07
C ILE A 69 14.73 -3.47 3.98
N TYR A 70 14.33 -3.50 2.70
CA TYR A 70 15.28 -3.52 1.59
C TYR A 70 16.09 -2.23 1.51
N ALA A 71 15.44 -1.06 1.56
CA ALA A 71 16.09 0.24 1.50
C ALA A 71 17.09 0.45 2.64
N LEU A 72 16.77 -0.03 3.84
CA LEU A 72 17.70 -0.03 4.98
C LEU A 72 18.89 -0.96 4.72
N ALA A 73 18.67 -2.17 4.25
CA ALA A 73 19.72 -3.13 3.94
C ALA A 73 20.71 -2.60 2.89
N ARG A 74 20.23 -1.84 1.91
CA ARG A 74 21.05 -1.16 0.89
C ARG A 74 21.96 -0.05 1.43
N GLN A 75 21.74 0.40 2.65
CA GLN A 75 22.54 1.46 3.27
C GLN A 75 23.68 0.89 4.13
N TRP A 76 23.67 -0.43 4.43
CA TRP A 76 24.66 -1.01 5.33
C TRP A 76 25.96 -1.34 4.60
N ASP A 77 27.08 -0.94 5.21
CA ASP A 77 28.42 -1.32 4.77
C ASP A 77 28.85 -2.63 5.48
N ILE A 78 28.20 -3.74 5.11
CA ILE A 78 28.43 -5.05 5.69
C ILE A 78 28.68 -6.04 4.54
N THR A 79 29.80 -6.76 4.61
CA THR A 79 30.17 -7.79 3.63
C THR A 79 30.10 -9.20 4.19
N ASP A 80 30.15 -9.35 5.52
CA ASP A 80 29.99 -10.63 6.20
C ASP A 80 28.51 -11.02 6.26
N TYR A 81 28.19 -12.23 5.78
CA TYR A 81 26.81 -12.70 5.72
C TYR A 81 26.18 -12.88 7.12
N ALA A 82 26.91 -13.35 8.12
CA ALA A 82 26.34 -13.61 9.44
C ALA A 82 25.97 -12.28 10.12
N ALA A 83 26.89 -11.30 10.06
CA ALA A 83 26.63 -9.95 10.58
C ALA A 83 25.47 -9.25 9.81
N PHE A 84 25.36 -9.46 8.49
CA PHE A 84 24.25 -8.95 7.69
C PHE A 84 22.90 -9.56 8.12
N ALA A 85 22.85 -10.89 8.28
CA ALA A 85 21.64 -11.61 8.66
C ALA A 85 21.17 -11.21 10.07
N GLU A 86 22.09 -11.05 11.02
CA GLU A 86 21.78 -10.57 12.37
C GLU A 86 21.18 -9.16 12.34
N LYS A 87 21.84 -8.22 11.67
CA LYS A 87 21.34 -6.85 11.53
C LYS A 87 20.00 -6.78 10.80
N PHE A 88 19.80 -7.64 9.80
CA PHE A 88 18.53 -7.73 9.09
C PHE A 88 17.40 -8.17 10.02
N HIS A 89 17.66 -9.17 10.87
CA HIS A 89 16.71 -9.65 11.86
C HIS A 89 16.35 -8.54 12.87
N GLU A 90 17.33 -7.81 13.40
CA GLU A 90 17.09 -6.68 14.31
C GLU A 90 16.23 -5.58 13.68
N ALA A 91 16.55 -5.19 12.43
CA ALA A 91 15.79 -4.18 11.70
C ALA A 91 14.35 -4.64 11.40
N LYS A 92 14.18 -5.92 11.05
CA LYS A 92 12.86 -6.55 10.87
C LYS A 92 12.03 -6.49 12.15
N GLU A 93 12.58 -6.91 13.29
CA GLU A 93 11.87 -6.88 14.57
C GLU A 93 11.50 -5.45 14.98
N TYR A 94 12.42 -4.49 14.76
CA TYR A 94 12.14 -3.07 15.01
C TYR A 94 10.94 -2.58 14.19
N LEU A 95 10.94 -2.78 12.87
CA LEU A 95 9.83 -2.36 12.03
C LEU A 95 8.51 -3.07 12.38
N ASN A 96 8.58 -4.38 12.68
CA ASN A 96 7.42 -5.19 13.04
C ASN A 96 6.74 -4.69 14.32
N SER A 97 7.51 -4.13 15.26
CA SER A 97 6.99 -3.59 16.51
C SER A 97 6.17 -2.30 16.34
N SER A 98 6.20 -1.67 15.17
CA SER A 98 5.43 -0.44 14.90
C SER A 98 3.92 -0.66 14.97
N ARG A 99 3.43 -1.83 14.51
CA ARG A 99 2.03 -2.26 14.59
C ARG A 99 1.91 -3.79 14.73
N PRO A 100 2.01 -4.32 15.95
CA PRO A 100 2.08 -5.78 16.19
C PRO A 100 0.87 -6.58 15.68
N THR A 101 -0.28 -5.93 15.50
CA THR A 101 -1.52 -6.57 15.00
C THR A 101 -1.69 -6.50 13.47
N ALA A 102 -0.78 -5.81 12.78
CA ALA A 102 -0.85 -5.67 11.32
C ALA A 102 -0.27 -6.91 10.62
N VAL A 103 -1.13 -7.86 10.26
CA VAL A 103 -0.74 -9.15 9.67
C VAL A 103 0.13 -8.99 8.44
N ASN A 104 -0.22 -8.07 7.52
CA ASN A 104 0.55 -7.86 6.30
C ASN A 104 1.95 -7.27 6.55
N LEU A 105 2.13 -6.50 7.62
CA LEU A 105 3.44 -6.03 8.05
C LEU A 105 4.36 -7.21 8.37
N SER A 106 3.92 -8.05 9.30
CA SER A 106 4.68 -9.23 9.71
C SER A 106 4.91 -10.21 8.56
N TRP A 107 3.89 -10.42 7.73
CA TRP A 107 3.97 -11.29 6.56
C TRP A 107 5.05 -10.84 5.58
N ALA A 108 5.05 -9.55 5.19
CA ALA A 108 6.02 -9.02 4.25
C ALA A 108 7.44 -9.06 4.82
N LEU A 109 7.62 -8.65 6.08
CA LEU A 109 8.91 -8.70 6.75
C LEU A 109 9.45 -10.12 6.90
N ASN A 110 8.61 -11.09 7.24
CA ASN A 110 9.00 -12.51 7.31
C ASN A 110 9.38 -13.05 5.94
N ARG A 111 8.63 -12.72 4.90
CA ARG A 111 8.93 -13.10 3.52
C ARG A 111 10.29 -12.57 3.07
N MET A 112 10.62 -11.33 3.42
CA MET A 112 11.93 -10.74 3.15
C MET A 112 13.04 -11.44 3.96
N GLU A 113 12.82 -11.76 5.23
CA GLU A 113 13.79 -12.50 6.06
C GLU A 113 14.03 -13.92 5.54
N ASP A 114 13.02 -14.58 5.00
CA ASP A 114 13.14 -15.90 4.38
C ASP A 114 14.06 -15.88 3.15
N VAL A 115 14.12 -14.76 2.41
CA VAL A 115 15.12 -14.59 1.34
C VAL A 115 16.54 -14.62 1.93
N VAL A 116 16.77 -13.88 3.02
CA VAL A 116 18.07 -13.87 3.70
C VAL A 116 18.43 -15.29 4.16
N LYS A 117 17.55 -15.97 4.91
CA LYS A 117 17.77 -17.33 5.44
C LYS A 117 18.11 -18.35 4.35
N ARG A 118 17.39 -18.30 3.22
CA ARG A 118 17.64 -19.22 2.08
C ARG A 118 18.90 -18.88 1.27
N SER A 119 19.51 -17.73 1.54
CA SER A 119 20.71 -17.24 0.85
C SER A 119 22.00 -17.52 1.61
N SER A 120 21.99 -18.41 2.59
CA SER A 120 23.21 -18.85 3.30
C SER A 120 24.26 -19.34 2.31
N GLY A 121 25.49 -18.86 2.46
CA GLY A 121 26.61 -19.17 1.55
C GLY A 121 26.72 -18.26 0.31
N LYS A 122 25.82 -17.30 0.13
CA LYS A 122 25.95 -16.25 -0.90
C LYS A 122 26.67 -15.01 -0.35
N SER A 123 27.24 -14.22 -1.23
CA SER A 123 27.73 -12.89 -0.88
C SER A 123 26.56 -11.95 -0.51
N VAL A 124 26.82 -10.94 0.34
CA VAL A 124 25.81 -9.93 0.70
C VAL A 124 25.28 -9.20 -0.54
N ALA A 125 26.11 -8.97 -1.55
CA ALA A 125 25.69 -8.36 -2.81
C ALA A 125 24.60 -9.20 -3.51
N GLU A 126 24.79 -10.52 -3.61
CA GLU A 126 23.79 -11.44 -4.18
C GLU A 126 22.51 -11.48 -3.34
N VAL A 127 22.63 -11.42 -2.00
CA VAL A 127 21.45 -11.34 -1.10
C VAL A 127 20.68 -10.06 -1.34
N LEU A 128 21.34 -8.91 -1.48
CA LEU A 128 20.69 -7.62 -1.78
C LEU A 128 19.96 -7.65 -3.13
N ASP A 129 20.54 -8.27 -4.15
CA ASP A 129 19.88 -8.44 -5.45
C ASP A 129 18.59 -9.28 -5.34
N LEU A 130 18.63 -10.35 -4.53
CA LEU A 130 17.46 -11.19 -4.28
C LEU A 130 16.39 -10.45 -3.48
N LEU A 131 16.78 -9.70 -2.45
CA LEU A 131 15.87 -8.86 -1.67
C LEU A 131 15.20 -7.79 -2.53
N GLY A 132 15.95 -7.17 -3.45
CA GLY A 132 15.41 -6.19 -4.39
C GLY A 132 14.38 -6.78 -5.35
N LYS A 133 14.57 -8.03 -5.80
CA LYS A 133 13.58 -8.76 -6.60
C LYS A 133 12.34 -9.09 -5.77
N GLU A 134 12.53 -9.55 -4.54
CA GLU A 134 11.44 -9.98 -3.67
C GLU A 134 10.53 -8.81 -3.24
N CYS A 135 11.09 -7.67 -2.83
CA CYS A 135 10.26 -6.52 -2.47
C CYS A 135 9.44 -5.98 -3.66
N ARG A 136 9.98 -6.03 -4.87
CA ARG A 136 9.22 -5.71 -6.08
C ARG A 136 8.16 -6.77 -6.42
N ALA A 137 8.45 -8.05 -6.16
CA ALA A 137 7.48 -9.14 -6.32
C ALA A 137 6.28 -8.96 -5.39
N ILE A 138 6.50 -8.62 -4.11
CA ILE A 138 5.43 -8.29 -3.16
C ILE A 138 4.49 -7.21 -3.75
N HIS A 139 5.05 -6.15 -4.30
CA HIS A 139 4.26 -5.06 -4.89
C HIS A 139 3.52 -5.51 -6.16
N GLN A 140 4.20 -6.20 -7.05
CA GLN A 140 3.61 -6.65 -8.32
C GLN A 140 2.49 -7.69 -8.12
N GLU A 141 2.64 -8.59 -7.14
CA GLU A 141 1.62 -9.56 -6.78
C GLU A 141 0.36 -8.88 -6.24
N ASP A 142 0.50 -7.80 -5.46
CA ASP A 142 -0.63 -7.01 -4.99
C ASP A 142 -1.35 -6.31 -6.16
N ILE A 143 -0.62 -5.72 -7.11
CA ILE A 143 -1.18 -5.11 -8.32
C ILE A 143 -2.03 -6.14 -9.07
N GLU A 144 -1.49 -7.34 -9.29
CA GLU A 144 -2.17 -8.40 -10.03
C GLU A 144 -3.40 -8.93 -9.26
N MET A 145 -3.30 -9.06 -7.96
CA MET A 145 -4.42 -9.45 -7.08
C MET A 145 -5.55 -8.41 -7.15
N CYS A 146 -5.23 -7.12 -6.99
CA CYS A 146 -6.20 -6.04 -7.09
C CYS A 146 -6.88 -6.00 -8.46
N ARG A 147 -6.11 -6.22 -9.54
CA ARG A 147 -6.64 -6.31 -10.90
C ARG A 147 -7.68 -7.44 -11.03
N LYS A 148 -7.36 -8.65 -10.55
CA LYS A 148 -8.27 -9.80 -10.59
C LYS A 148 -9.51 -9.58 -9.74
N ILE A 149 -9.36 -9.04 -8.53
CA ILE A 149 -10.50 -8.68 -7.67
C ILE A 149 -11.41 -7.70 -8.40
N SER A 150 -10.83 -6.68 -9.06
CA SER A 150 -11.58 -5.69 -9.83
C SER A 150 -12.37 -6.33 -10.99
N GLU A 151 -11.75 -7.24 -11.74
CA GLU A 151 -12.38 -7.93 -12.87
C GLU A 151 -13.54 -8.83 -12.41
N TYR A 152 -13.30 -9.66 -11.39
CA TYR A 152 -14.34 -10.56 -10.87
C TYR A 152 -15.47 -9.79 -10.17
N GLY A 153 -15.12 -8.78 -9.36
CA GLY A 153 -16.11 -7.95 -8.69
C GLY A 153 -16.99 -7.17 -9.67
N LEU A 154 -16.39 -6.63 -10.74
CA LEU A 154 -17.14 -5.91 -11.78
C LEU A 154 -18.16 -6.78 -12.49
N SER A 155 -17.92 -8.09 -12.62
CA SER A 155 -18.87 -9.01 -13.24
C SER A 155 -20.20 -9.15 -12.49
N LEU A 156 -20.23 -8.70 -11.22
CA LEU A 156 -21.41 -8.75 -10.35
C LEU A 156 -22.16 -7.42 -10.28
N ILE A 157 -21.61 -6.37 -10.90
CA ILE A 157 -22.13 -5.00 -10.84
C ILE A 157 -22.69 -4.62 -12.21
N LYS A 158 -23.80 -3.89 -12.22
CA LYS A 158 -24.43 -3.38 -13.44
C LYS A 158 -24.28 -1.88 -13.54
N ASP A 159 -24.34 -1.40 -14.77
CA ASP A 159 -24.39 0.05 -15.04
C ASP A 159 -25.62 0.68 -14.37
N GLY A 160 -25.40 1.80 -13.65
CA GLY A 160 -26.43 2.50 -12.91
C GLY A 160 -26.71 1.95 -11.49
N ASP A 161 -25.98 0.92 -11.03
CA ASP A 161 -26.18 0.38 -9.67
C ASP A 161 -25.83 1.40 -8.59
N GLY A 162 -26.63 1.40 -7.50
CA GLY A 162 -26.30 2.05 -6.23
C GLY A 162 -25.42 1.13 -5.38
N ILE A 163 -24.29 1.63 -4.89
CA ILE A 163 -23.27 0.83 -4.19
C ILE A 163 -22.94 1.46 -2.85
N LEU A 164 -23.09 0.70 -1.78
CA LEU A 164 -22.66 1.09 -0.44
C LEU A 164 -21.24 0.59 -0.18
N THR A 165 -20.39 1.45 0.37
CA THR A 165 -19.03 1.09 0.78
C THR A 165 -18.71 1.63 2.18
N HIS A 166 -17.89 0.88 2.91
CA HIS A 166 -17.44 1.20 4.26
C HIS A 166 -15.91 1.20 4.34
N CYS A 167 -15.33 2.08 5.16
CA CYS A 167 -13.89 2.23 5.34
C CYS A 167 -13.18 2.72 4.07
N ASN A 168 -11.94 2.28 3.85
CA ASN A 168 -11.19 2.58 2.65
C ASN A 168 -10.43 1.35 2.16
N ALA A 169 -10.77 0.91 0.96
CA ALA A 169 -10.17 -0.24 0.28
C ALA A 169 -9.90 0.07 -1.21
N GLY A 170 -9.53 1.31 -1.48
CA GLY A 170 -9.13 1.81 -2.78
C GLY A 170 -7.61 1.81 -3.00
N PRO A 171 -7.13 2.49 -4.06
CA PRO A 171 -5.71 2.57 -4.41
C PRO A 171 -4.80 3.05 -3.27
N LEU A 172 -5.26 3.95 -2.41
CA LEU A 172 -4.47 4.43 -1.25
C LEU A 172 -4.18 3.35 -0.21
N ALA A 173 -5.03 2.31 -0.14
CA ALA A 173 -4.87 1.20 0.82
C ALA A 173 -4.11 0.00 0.25
N THR A 174 -3.85 0.00 -1.06
CA THR A 174 -3.25 -1.11 -1.82
C THR A 174 -2.14 -0.57 -2.73
N SER A 175 -1.97 -1.14 -3.90
CA SER A 175 -1.02 -0.67 -4.92
C SER A 175 -1.69 -0.04 -6.14
N ARG A 176 -2.83 -0.55 -6.58
CA ARG A 176 -3.59 -0.06 -7.74
C ARG A 176 -5.04 -0.52 -7.66
N TYR A 177 -5.98 0.27 -8.19
CA TYR A 177 -7.42 0.03 -8.18
C TYR A 177 -8.03 -0.14 -6.77
N GLY A 178 -7.37 -0.83 -5.89
CA GLY A 178 -7.93 -1.26 -4.61
C GLY A 178 -8.53 -2.66 -4.66
N THR A 179 -9.13 -3.05 -3.55
CA THR A 179 -9.90 -4.29 -3.45
C THR A 179 -11.38 -4.00 -3.62
N ALA A 180 -12.11 -3.59 -2.57
CA ALA A 180 -13.56 -3.34 -2.66
C ALA A 180 -13.91 -2.19 -3.62
N LEU A 181 -13.10 -1.16 -3.75
CA LEU A 181 -13.32 -0.07 -4.69
C LEU A 181 -12.80 -0.39 -6.11
N GLY A 182 -11.98 -1.42 -6.26
CA GLY A 182 -11.39 -1.81 -7.54
C GLY A 182 -12.40 -2.01 -8.68
N PRO A 183 -13.51 -2.74 -8.46
CA PRO A 183 -14.55 -2.91 -9.48
C PRO A 183 -15.13 -1.58 -9.97
N LEU A 184 -15.27 -0.58 -9.09
CA LEU A 184 -15.82 0.74 -9.43
C LEU A 184 -14.87 1.53 -10.33
N PHE A 185 -13.58 1.55 -10.00
CA PHE A 185 -12.58 2.20 -10.84
C PHE A 185 -12.46 1.52 -12.21
N LEU A 186 -12.43 0.19 -12.24
CA LEU A 186 -12.38 -0.56 -13.50
C LEU A 186 -13.65 -0.37 -14.34
N GLY A 187 -14.83 -0.34 -13.70
CA GLY A 187 -16.10 -0.06 -14.36
C GLY A 187 -16.12 1.35 -14.97
N LYS A 188 -15.64 2.35 -14.22
CA LYS A 188 -15.51 3.72 -14.70
C LYS A 188 -14.56 3.82 -15.91
N GLU A 189 -13.46 3.08 -15.93
CA GLU A 189 -12.57 2.98 -17.09
C GLU A 189 -13.29 2.42 -18.32
N LYS A 190 -14.26 1.52 -18.11
CA LYS A 190 -15.09 0.93 -19.17
C LYS A 190 -16.31 1.78 -19.54
N GLY A 191 -16.47 2.95 -18.94
CA GLY A 191 -17.56 3.88 -19.23
C GLY A 191 -18.85 3.60 -18.46
N MET A 192 -18.81 2.73 -17.44
CA MET A 192 -19.95 2.50 -16.54
C MET A 192 -20.12 3.66 -15.56
N GLU A 193 -21.34 3.91 -15.15
CA GLU A 193 -21.69 4.90 -14.16
C GLU A 193 -22.28 4.21 -12.91
N PHE A 194 -21.95 4.72 -11.74
CA PHE A 194 -22.41 4.22 -10.46
C PHE A 194 -22.80 5.39 -9.57
N HIS A 195 -23.75 5.15 -8.65
CA HIS A 195 -23.98 6.03 -7.52
C HIS A 195 -23.46 5.34 -6.25
N VAL A 196 -22.41 5.92 -5.66
CA VAL A 196 -21.74 5.30 -4.49
C VAL A 196 -22.13 6.04 -3.22
N PHE A 197 -22.59 5.28 -2.22
CA PHE A 197 -22.80 5.77 -0.86
C PHE A 197 -21.59 5.35 -0.03
N SER A 198 -20.85 6.33 0.49
CA SER A 198 -19.68 6.08 1.30
C SER A 198 -19.98 6.41 2.75
N ASP A 199 -19.94 5.38 3.62
CA ASP A 199 -19.99 5.62 5.06
C ASP A 199 -18.82 6.48 5.50
N GLU A 200 -19.04 7.40 6.45
CA GLU A 200 -17.96 8.22 7.02
C GLU A 200 -16.90 7.41 7.73
N THR A 201 -17.27 6.26 8.27
CA THR A 201 -16.44 5.28 8.97
C THR A 201 -15.79 5.86 10.24
N ARG A 202 -16.61 6.08 11.25
CA ARG A 202 -16.11 6.51 12.56
C ARG A 202 -15.23 5.43 13.21
N PRO A 203 -14.27 5.78 14.12
CA PRO A 203 -13.92 7.15 14.50
C PRO A 203 -12.82 7.80 13.63
N LEU A 204 -12.10 7.05 12.77
CA LEU A 204 -10.94 7.56 12.00
C LEU A 204 -11.34 8.18 10.65
N LEU A 205 -12.61 8.09 10.28
CA LEU A 205 -13.20 8.72 9.11
C LEU A 205 -12.53 8.34 7.77
N GLN A 206 -12.17 7.06 7.60
CA GLN A 206 -11.51 6.59 6.38
C GLN A 206 -12.40 6.76 5.14
N GLY A 207 -13.71 6.52 5.29
CA GLY A 207 -14.67 6.73 4.22
C GLY A 207 -14.79 8.20 3.83
N ALA A 208 -14.96 9.07 4.82
CA ALA A 208 -15.07 10.51 4.59
C ALA A 208 -13.79 11.11 4.01
N ARG A 209 -12.62 10.72 4.50
CA ARG A 209 -11.35 11.36 4.17
C ARG A 209 -10.65 10.75 2.96
N LEU A 210 -10.77 9.44 2.76
CA LEU A 210 -10.01 8.73 1.75
C LEU A 210 -10.91 8.18 0.65
N THR A 211 -11.94 7.39 0.97
CA THR A 211 -12.82 6.78 -0.04
C THR A 211 -13.55 7.83 -0.87
N SER A 212 -14.19 8.80 -0.22
CA SER A 212 -14.88 9.87 -0.93
C SER A 212 -13.91 10.70 -1.78
N TYR A 213 -12.69 10.95 -1.28
CA TYR A 213 -11.63 11.64 -2.04
C TYR A 213 -11.22 10.86 -3.30
N GLU A 214 -10.95 9.54 -3.19
CA GLU A 214 -10.54 8.71 -4.32
C GLU A 214 -11.65 8.64 -5.39
N LEU A 215 -12.90 8.38 -4.98
CA LEU A 215 -14.04 8.28 -5.89
C LEU A 215 -14.32 9.62 -6.60
N GLN A 216 -14.33 10.74 -5.86
CA GLN A 216 -14.52 12.06 -6.43
C GLN A 216 -13.42 12.42 -7.45
N LYS A 217 -12.15 12.13 -7.10
CA LYS A 217 -11.01 12.38 -8.00
C LYS A 217 -11.08 11.55 -9.28
N ALA A 218 -11.68 10.36 -9.22
CA ALA A 218 -11.90 9.51 -10.39
C ALA A 218 -13.14 9.90 -11.21
N GLY A 219 -13.90 10.91 -10.77
CA GLY A 219 -15.14 11.31 -11.43
C GLY A 219 -16.28 10.31 -11.26
N ILE A 220 -16.25 9.52 -10.17
CA ILE A 220 -17.35 8.63 -9.77
C ILE A 220 -18.27 9.41 -8.83
N ASP A 221 -19.59 9.32 -9.10
CA ASP A 221 -20.60 9.98 -8.28
C ASP A 221 -20.64 9.34 -6.88
N VAL A 222 -20.42 10.14 -5.84
CA VAL A 222 -20.33 9.67 -4.46
C VAL A 222 -21.08 10.58 -3.50
N THR A 223 -21.91 9.98 -2.67
CA THR A 223 -22.57 10.63 -1.52
C THR A 223 -21.95 10.12 -0.22
N LEU A 224 -21.36 11.03 0.55
CA LEU A 224 -20.91 10.73 1.90
C LEU A 224 -22.11 10.68 2.85
N ILE A 225 -22.22 9.59 3.61
CA ILE A 225 -23.29 9.40 4.59
C ILE A 225 -22.72 9.12 5.98
N CYS A 226 -23.52 9.36 7.02
CA CYS A 226 -23.18 8.88 8.38
C CYS A 226 -23.34 7.37 8.46
N ASP A 227 -22.53 6.70 9.32
CA ASP A 227 -22.53 5.24 9.44
C ASP A 227 -23.90 4.65 9.79
N ASN A 228 -24.76 5.40 10.48
CA ASN A 228 -26.11 4.96 10.85
C ASN A 228 -27.19 5.23 9.79
N MET A 229 -26.82 5.71 8.62
CA MET A 229 -27.72 5.95 7.48
C MET A 229 -27.72 4.80 6.48
N ALA A 230 -26.78 3.85 6.65
CA ALA A 230 -26.66 2.67 5.80
C ALA A 230 -27.74 1.63 6.02
#